data_083cce0217118d65d963783100b76405
#
_entry.id   083cce0217118d65d963783100b76405
#
_cell.length_a   1.000
_cell.length_b   1.000
_cell.length_c   1.000
_cell.angle_alpha   90.00
_cell.angle_beta   90.00
_cell.angle_gamma   90.00
#
_symmetry.space_group_name_H-M   'P 1'
#
loop_
_entity.id
_entity.type
_entity.pdbx_description
1 polymer ?
#
loop_
_entity_poly.entity_id
_entity_poly.type
_entity_poly.pdbx_seq_one_letter_code
_entity_poly.pdbx_strand_id
1 'polypeptide(L)'
;MPVFRLQRLRARAEAGYVSQAKDVLLDLYAADIEYSANALEDVYSRLEKVGKQVVKSYMTNSQAATILSDIAIEEDLNGKIRRNVMDTRNALSFLMRSKLLSVSQHEDVKEILRDIDSLDGHTSFLFNKINFQMDATVGFLNVNQNIDLKRLTIISVVFMPVNIIAGIGGMSEFSMMTNGIPWQLAYGCFILAMVIIGVITFIGLRTFENKRIERLRSENSFDK
;
A
#
# COMPACT_ATOMS: atom_id res chain seq x y z
N MET A 1 -12.95 -23.31 -17.80
CA MET A 1 -12.39 -24.02 -16.64
C MET A 1 -13.17 -25.30 -16.26
N PRO A 2 -14.52 -25.39 -16.12
CA PRO A 2 -15.18 -26.65 -15.76
C PRO A 2 -15.00 -27.78 -16.81
N VAL A 3 -14.90 -27.43 -18.11
CA VAL A 3 -14.75 -28.41 -19.20
C VAL A 3 -13.42 -29.17 -19.11
N PHE A 4 -12.32 -28.51 -18.75
CA PHE A 4 -10.99 -29.14 -18.62
C PHE A 4 -10.95 -30.13 -17.43
N ARG A 5 -11.61 -29.81 -16.33
CA ARG A 5 -11.74 -30.71 -15.16
C ARG A 5 -12.53 -31.98 -15.53
N LEU A 6 -13.64 -31.84 -16.24
CA LEU A 6 -14.43 -32.98 -16.71
C LEU A 6 -13.65 -33.87 -17.69
N GLN A 7 -12.86 -33.29 -18.58
CA GLN A 7 -12.01 -34.06 -19.51
C GLN A 7 -10.90 -34.83 -18.75
N ARG A 8 -10.28 -34.23 -17.74
CA ARG A 8 -9.27 -34.88 -16.88
C ARG A 8 -9.89 -36.05 -16.09
N LEU A 9 -11.04 -35.84 -15.46
CA LEU A 9 -11.81 -36.87 -14.75
C LEU A 9 -12.16 -38.04 -15.69
N ARG A 10 -12.64 -37.71 -16.89
CA ARG A 10 -13.00 -38.72 -17.90
C ARG A 10 -11.77 -39.54 -18.32
N ALA A 11 -10.65 -38.90 -18.61
CA ALA A 11 -9.41 -39.59 -18.98
C ALA A 11 -8.90 -40.50 -17.86
N ARG A 12 -8.99 -40.07 -16.57
CA ARG A 12 -8.62 -40.90 -15.40
C ARG A 12 -9.56 -42.05 -15.18
N ALA A 13 -10.88 -41.87 -15.44
CA ALA A 13 -11.88 -42.96 -15.37
C ALA A 13 -11.65 -43.99 -16.48
N GLU A 14 -11.35 -43.53 -17.72
CA GLU A 14 -11.01 -44.41 -18.84
C GLU A 14 -9.70 -45.20 -18.62
N ALA A 15 -8.74 -44.60 -17.88
CA ALA A 15 -7.49 -45.24 -17.47
C ALA A 15 -7.64 -46.18 -16.24
N GLY A 16 -8.84 -46.33 -15.66
CA GLY A 16 -9.11 -47.20 -14.53
C GLY A 16 -8.67 -46.70 -13.16
N TYR A 17 -8.19 -45.43 -13.07
CA TYR A 17 -7.80 -44.81 -11.79
C TYR A 17 -8.99 -44.37 -10.95
N VAL A 18 -10.18 -44.23 -11.53
CA VAL A 18 -11.41 -43.81 -10.87
C VAL A 18 -12.47 -44.85 -11.11
N SER A 19 -12.72 -45.70 -10.11
CA SER A 19 -13.70 -46.78 -10.20
C SER A 19 -14.93 -46.58 -9.33
N GLN A 20 -14.82 -45.77 -8.28
CA GLN A 20 -15.89 -45.52 -7.31
C GLN A 20 -16.23 -44.04 -7.20
N ALA A 21 -17.46 -43.72 -6.77
CA ALA A 21 -17.89 -42.35 -6.53
C ALA A 21 -16.99 -41.58 -5.54
N LYS A 22 -16.36 -42.30 -4.60
CA LYS A 22 -15.44 -41.69 -3.63
C LYS A 22 -14.12 -41.25 -4.28
N ASP A 23 -13.62 -42.01 -5.25
CA ASP A 23 -12.42 -41.66 -6.02
C ASP A 23 -12.68 -40.37 -6.82
N VAL A 24 -13.88 -40.22 -7.42
CA VAL A 24 -14.30 -38.99 -8.10
C VAL A 24 -14.31 -37.81 -7.14
N LEU A 25 -14.82 -37.99 -5.94
CA LEU A 25 -14.87 -36.94 -4.92
C LEU A 25 -13.46 -36.51 -4.50
N LEU A 26 -12.55 -37.43 -4.25
CA LEU A 26 -11.17 -37.13 -3.87
C LEU A 26 -10.41 -36.42 -5.02
N ASP A 27 -10.61 -36.86 -6.28
CA ASP A 27 -10.03 -36.24 -7.44
C ASP A 27 -10.56 -34.80 -7.64
N LEU A 28 -11.82 -34.53 -7.30
CA LEU A 28 -12.38 -33.17 -7.32
C LEU A 28 -11.74 -32.28 -6.24
N TYR A 29 -11.52 -32.80 -5.03
CA TYR A 29 -10.84 -32.05 -3.97
C TYR A 29 -9.38 -31.79 -4.34
N ALA A 30 -8.65 -32.78 -4.86
CA ALA A 30 -7.28 -32.59 -5.35
C ALA A 30 -7.21 -31.52 -6.44
N ALA A 31 -8.12 -31.56 -7.42
CA ALA A 31 -8.21 -30.57 -8.48
C ALA A 31 -8.57 -29.14 -7.97
N ASP A 32 -9.36 -29.04 -6.92
CA ASP A 32 -9.71 -27.76 -6.28
C ASP A 32 -8.51 -27.15 -5.55
N ILE A 33 -7.71 -27.99 -4.87
CA ILE A 33 -6.46 -27.57 -4.22
C ILE A 33 -5.42 -27.13 -5.27
N GLU A 34 -5.25 -27.87 -6.37
CA GLU A 34 -4.39 -27.47 -7.49
C GLU A 34 -4.82 -26.13 -8.09
N TYR A 35 -6.13 -25.91 -8.24
CA TYR A 35 -6.64 -24.62 -8.72
C TYR A 35 -6.37 -23.48 -7.73
N SER A 36 -6.52 -23.75 -6.43
CA SER A 36 -6.21 -22.80 -5.37
C SER A 36 -4.71 -22.44 -5.36
N ALA A 37 -3.82 -23.41 -5.60
CA ALA A 37 -2.39 -23.20 -5.74
C ALA A 37 -2.06 -22.25 -6.91
N ASN A 38 -2.62 -22.51 -8.09
CA ASN A 38 -2.44 -21.66 -9.26
C ASN A 38 -2.98 -20.23 -9.03
N ALA A 39 -4.13 -20.10 -8.36
CA ALA A 39 -4.69 -18.80 -8.02
C ALA A 39 -3.80 -18.02 -7.04
N LEU A 40 -3.15 -18.70 -6.08
CA LEU A 40 -2.16 -18.06 -5.18
C LEU A 40 -0.90 -17.61 -5.91
N GLU A 41 -0.44 -18.36 -6.91
CA GLU A 41 0.69 -17.95 -7.76
C GLU A 41 0.35 -16.66 -8.55
N ASP A 42 -0.86 -16.57 -9.06
CA ASP A 42 -1.36 -15.36 -9.71
C ASP A 42 -1.40 -14.16 -8.75
N VAL A 43 -1.89 -14.34 -7.52
CA VAL A 43 -1.86 -13.30 -6.46
C VAL A 43 -0.43 -12.89 -6.17
N TYR A 44 0.49 -13.85 -6.00
CA TYR A 44 1.90 -13.56 -5.77
C TYR A 44 2.52 -12.72 -6.88
N SER A 45 2.27 -13.09 -8.14
CA SER A 45 2.76 -12.38 -9.33
C SER A 45 2.24 -10.93 -9.40
N ARG A 46 0.94 -10.71 -9.08
CA ARG A 46 0.36 -9.37 -9.03
C ARG A 46 0.92 -8.53 -7.89
N LEU A 47 1.05 -9.11 -6.69
CA LEU A 47 1.69 -8.43 -5.55
C LEU A 47 3.17 -8.11 -5.80
N GLU A 48 3.89 -8.90 -6.59
CA GLU A 48 5.26 -8.56 -6.98
C GLU A 48 5.30 -7.32 -7.87
N LYS A 49 4.37 -7.19 -8.82
CA LYS A 49 4.25 -5.99 -9.67
C LYS A 49 3.91 -4.75 -8.83
N VAL A 50 2.97 -4.88 -7.90
CA VAL A 50 2.62 -3.82 -6.94
C VAL A 50 3.83 -3.43 -6.10
N GLY A 51 4.57 -4.40 -5.55
CA GLY A 51 5.77 -4.15 -4.77
C GLY A 51 6.85 -3.36 -5.52
N LYS A 52 7.04 -3.66 -6.80
CA LYS A 52 7.96 -2.89 -7.67
C LYS A 52 7.51 -1.43 -7.86
N GLN A 53 6.21 -1.15 -7.78
CA GLN A 53 5.69 0.23 -7.84
C GLN A 53 5.87 0.97 -6.51
N VAL A 54 5.65 0.28 -5.38
CA VAL A 54 5.82 0.84 -4.03
C VAL A 54 7.27 1.28 -3.77
N VAL A 55 8.26 0.55 -4.28
CA VAL A 55 9.69 0.85 -4.06
C VAL A 55 10.20 2.03 -4.92
N LYS A 56 9.45 2.52 -5.90
CA LYS A 56 9.84 3.69 -6.70
C LYS A 56 9.88 4.95 -5.83
N SER A 57 10.98 5.70 -5.95
CA SER A 57 11.33 6.83 -5.08
C SER A 57 10.34 8.02 -5.09
N TYR A 58 9.41 8.07 -6.03
CA TYR A 58 8.40 9.12 -6.16
C TYR A 58 7.04 8.49 -6.49
N MET A 59 6.09 8.67 -5.58
CA MET A 59 4.71 8.23 -5.74
C MET A 59 3.78 9.41 -5.50
N THR A 60 2.85 9.66 -6.44
CA THR A 60 1.78 10.63 -6.22
C THR A 60 0.67 10.05 -5.34
N ASN A 61 -0.11 10.92 -4.70
CA ASN A 61 -1.25 10.49 -3.90
C ASN A 61 -2.27 9.67 -4.72
N SER A 62 -2.46 10.00 -5.99
CA SER A 62 -3.32 9.24 -6.91
C SER A 62 -2.78 7.85 -7.19
N GLN A 63 -1.47 7.71 -7.42
CA GLN A 63 -0.83 6.41 -7.61
C GLN A 63 -0.90 5.54 -6.35
N ALA A 64 -0.69 6.15 -5.17
CA ALA A 64 -0.82 5.44 -3.90
C ALA A 64 -2.25 4.92 -3.68
N ALA A 65 -3.28 5.72 -4.02
CA ALA A 65 -4.67 5.29 -3.95
C ALA A 65 -4.97 4.10 -4.88
N THR A 66 -4.44 4.10 -6.11
CA THR A 66 -4.56 2.98 -7.04
C THR A 66 -3.88 1.73 -6.48
N ILE A 67 -2.67 1.85 -5.97
CA ILE A 67 -1.91 0.75 -5.36
C ILE A 67 -2.66 0.16 -4.16
N LEU A 68 -3.23 0.99 -3.28
CA LEU A 68 -4.03 0.53 -2.15
C LEU A 68 -5.28 -0.23 -2.62
N SER A 69 -5.92 0.22 -3.71
CA SER A 69 -7.05 -0.49 -4.31
C SER A 69 -6.64 -1.85 -4.87
N ASP A 70 -5.50 -1.92 -5.56
CA ASP A 70 -4.97 -3.18 -6.10
C ASP A 70 -4.62 -4.16 -4.97
N ILE A 71 -3.98 -3.67 -3.90
CA ILE A 71 -3.65 -4.46 -2.71
C ILE A 71 -4.94 -5.03 -2.06
N ALA A 72 -5.99 -4.23 -1.94
CA ALA A 72 -7.26 -4.66 -1.35
C ALA A 72 -7.94 -5.77 -2.17
N ILE A 73 -7.83 -5.72 -3.51
CA ILE A 73 -8.34 -6.79 -4.39
C ILE A 73 -7.58 -8.10 -4.16
N GLU A 74 -6.26 -8.04 -4.04
CA GLU A 74 -5.44 -9.22 -3.80
C GLU A 74 -5.63 -9.79 -2.38
N GLU A 75 -5.88 -8.92 -1.39
CA GLU A 75 -6.24 -9.33 -0.02
C GLU A 75 -7.54 -10.12 0.02
N ASP A 76 -8.61 -9.61 -0.61
CA ASP A 76 -9.90 -10.27 -0.70
C ASP A 76 -9.80 -11.63 -1.41
N LEU A 77 -9.02 -11.69 -2.50
CA LEU A 77 -8.80 -12.95 -3.22
C LEU A 77 -8.02 -13.96 -2.38
N ASN A 78 -6.93 -13.55 -1.71
CA ASN A 78 -6.17 -14.40 -0.81
C ASN A 78 -7.05 -14.93 0.34
N GLY A 79 -7.90 -14.08 0.91
CA GLY A 79 -8.87 -14.45 1.94
C GLY A 79 -9.90 -15.48 1.46
N LYS A 80 -10.40 -15.33 0.23
CA LYS A 80 -11.33 -16.30 -0.38
C LYS A 80 -10.68 -17.66 -0.64
N ILE A 81 -9.45 -17.66 -1.15
CA ILE A 81 -8.68 -18.89 -1.38
C ILE A 81 -8.43 -19.59 -0.04
N ARG A 82 -7.98 -18.86 0.98
CA ARG A 82 -7.75 -19.41 2.31
C ARG A 82 -9.01 -20.05 2.89
N ARG A 83 -10.15 -19.39 2.77
CA ARG A 83 -11.44 -19.94 3.23
C ARG A 83 -11.76 -21.25 2.51
N ASN A 84 -11.65 -21.28 1.18
CA ASN A 84 -11.90 -22.47 0.38
C ASN A 84 -11.00 -23.65 0.82
N VAL A 85 -9.72 -23.40 0.98
CA VAL A 85 -8.72 -24.40 1.42
C VAL A 85 -9.06 -24.93 2.80
N MET A 86 -9.49 -24.07 3.74
CA MET A 86 -9.89 -24.49 5.09
C MET A 86 -11.20 -25.29 5.09
N ASP A 87 -12.18 -24.94 4.27
CA ASP A 87 -13.42 -25.65 4.14
C ASP A 87 -13.18 -27.06 3.57
N THR A 88 -12.31 -27.17 2.55
CA THR A 88 -11.88 -28.46 1.99
C THR A 88 -11.13 -29.31 3.03
N ARG A 89 -10.25 -28.68 3.84
CA ARG A 89 -9.57 -29.36 4.97
C ARG A 89 -10.55 -29.97 5.95
N ASN A 90 -11.57 -29.19 6.34
CA ASN A 90 -12.60 -29.66 7.28
C ASN A 90 -13.39 -30.84 6.72
N ALA A 91 -13.77 -30.77 5.44
CA ALA A 91 -14.48 -31.85 4.75
C ALA A 91 -13.65 -33.13 4.68
N LEU A 92 -12.37 -33.04 4.28
CA LEU A 92 -11.45 -34.17 4.21
C LEU A 92 -11.15 -34.76 5.60
N SER A 93 -10.99 -33.91 6.62
CA SER A 93 -10.80 -34.33 8.00
C SER A 93 -12.02 -35.09 8.55
N PHE A 94 -13.23 -34.70 8.13
CA PHE A 94 -14.45 -35.45 8.44
C PHE A 94 -14.47 -36.80 7.73
N LEU A 95 -14.13 -36.89 6.45
CA LEU A 95 -14.03 -38.12 5.68
C LEU A 95 -13.01 -39.09 6.28
N MET A 96 -11.84 -38.59 6.70
CA MET A 96 -10.80 -39.37 7.36
C MET A 96 -11.28 -40.06 8.63
N ARG A 97 -12.16 -39.42 9.40
CA ARG A 97 -12.73 -40.00 10.64
C ARG A 97 -13.86 -40.97 10.35
N SER A 98 -14.43 -40.93 9.17
CA SER A 98 -15.47 -41.87 8.76
C SER A 98 -14.86 -43.23 8.39
N LYS A 99 -15.57 -44.35 8.67
CA LYS A 99 -15.17 -45.69 8.22
C LYS A 99 -15.51 -45.95 6.74
N LEU A 100 -15.66 -44.89 5.95
CA LEU A 100 -16.15 -44.97 4.57
C LEU A 100 -15.03 -45.16 3.55
N LEU A 101 -13.79 -44.84 3.89
CA LEU A 101 -12.65 -44.86 2.97
C LEU A 101 -11.90 -46.18 3.01
N SER A 102 -11.40 -46.63 1.87
CA SER A 102 -10.43 -47.72 1.76
C SER A 102 -9.05 -47.28 2.26
N VAL A 103 -8.12 -48.21 2.41
CA VAL A 103 -6.74 -47.93 2.85
C VAL A 103 -6.05 -47.02 1.83
N SER A 104 -6.21 -47.26 0.53
CA SER A 104 -5.63 -46.41 -0.53
C SER A 104 -6.24 -44.99 -0.52
N GLN A 105 -7.56 -44.86 -0.39
CA GLN A 105 -8.24 -43.57 -0.30
C GLN A 105 -7.82 -42.78 0.95
N HIS A 106 -7.45 -43.44 2.05
CA HIS A 106 -6.87 -42.78 3.23
C HIS A 106 -5.51 -42.13 2.92
N GLU A 107 -4.66 -42.78 2.13
CA GLU A 107 -3.38 -42.19 1.71
C GLU A 107 -3.58 -41.01 0.75
N ASP A 108 -4.51 -41.11 -0.20
CA ASP A 108 -4.87 -40.00 -1.09
C ASP A 108 -5.34 -38.76 -0.30
N VAL A 109 -6.20 -38.98 0.72
CA VAL A 109 -6.65 -37.86 1.57
C VAL A 109 -5.51 -37.26 2.37
N LYS A 110 -4.57 -38.07 2.88
CA LYS A 110 -3.40 -37.54 3.59
C LYS A 110 -2.51 -36.68 2.66
N GLU A 111 -2.35 -37.08 1.41
CA GLU A 111 -1.60 -36.34 0.42
C GLU A 111 -2.27 -34.98 0.19
N ILE A 112 -3.58 -34.93 -0.08
CA ILE A 112 -4.33 -33.69 -0.25
C ILE A 112 -4.25 -32.80 0.99
N LEU A 113 -4.30 -33.37 2.21
CA LEU A 113 -4.17 -32.61 3.44
C LEU A 113 -2.77 -32.00 3.62
N ARG A 114 -1.70 -32.64 3.16
CA ARG A 114 -0.35 -32.05 3.14
C ARG A 114 -0.28 -30.87 2.18
N ASP A 115 -0.90 -30.98 1.00
CA ASP A 115 -0.96 -29.89 0.04
C ASP A 115 -1.73 -28.70 0.61
N ILE A 116 -2.84 -28.96 1.32
CA ILE A 116 -3.61 -27.95 2.05
C ILE A 116 -2.75 -27.26 3.11
N ASP A 117 -1.98 -28.01 3.91
CA ASP A 117 -1.10 -27.43 4.94
C ASP A 117 -0.03 -26.52 4.30
N SER A 118 0.51 -26.93 3.16
CA SER A 118 1.44 -26.09 2.37
C SER A 118 0.77 -24.79 1.91
N LEU A 119 -0.44 -24.90 1.34
CA LEU A 119 -1.18 -23.73 0.83
C LEU A 119 -1.58 -22.77 1.96
N ASP A 120 -1.96 -23.24 3.14
CA ASP A 120 -2.24 -22.37 4.28
C ASP A 120 -1.00 -21.57 4.69
N GLY A 121 0.18 -22.19 4.66
CA GLY A 121 1.46 -21.50 4.84
C GLY A 121 1.67 -20.40 3.79
N HIS A 122 1.38 -20.68 2.51
CA HIS A 122 1.48 -19.71 1.43
C HIS A 122 0.48 -18.55 1.56
N THR A 123 -0.78 -18.83 1.91
CA THR A 123 -1.79 -17.77 2.15
C THR A 123 -1.38 -16.85 3.29
N SER A 124 -0.80 -17.41 4.37
CA SER A 124 -0.30 -16.65 5.51
C SER A 124 0.90 -15.78 5.15
N PHE A 125 1.83 -16.30 4.33
CA PHE A 125 2.94 -15.51 3.79
C PHE A 125 2.45 -14.35 2.93
N LEU A 126 1.49 -14.59 2.03
CA LEU A 126 0.90 -13.56 1.18
C LEU A 126 0.18 -12.49 2.01
N PHE A 127 -0.53 -12.86 3.05
CA PHE A 127 -1.17 -11.93 3.97
C PHE A 127 -0.15 -10.97 4.62
N ASN A 128 0.98 -11.50 5.08
CA ASN A 128 2.06 -10.67 5.64
C ASN A 128 2.67 -9.73 4.58
N LYS A 129 2.86 -10.21 3.35
CA LYS A 129 3.36 -9.42 2.23
C LYS A 129 2.39 -8.30 1.86
N ILE A 130 1.09 -8.57 1.85
CA ILE A 130 0.01 -7.61 1.63
C ILE A 130 0.06 -6.50 2.69
N ASN A 131 0.10 -6.86 3.98
CA ASN A 131 0.19 -5.91 5.07
C ASN A 131 1.43 -5.04 4.97
N PHE A 132 2.59 -5.62 4.69
CA PHE A 132 3.83 -4.87 4.50
C PHE A 132 3.71 -3.84 3.35
N GLN A 133 3.14 -4.23 2.21
CA GLN A 133 2.97 -3.32 1.07
C GLN A 133 1.95 -2.21 1.37
N MET A 134 0.89 -2.53 2.08
CA MET A 134 -0.11 -1.56 2.54
C MET A 134 0.52 -0.54 3.47
N ASP A 135 1.25 -0.99 4.50
CA ASP A 135 1.93 -0.12 5.48
C ASP A 135 2.97 0.77 4.81
N ALA A 136 3.75 0.22 3.88
CA ALA A 136 4.71 0.98 3.09
C ALA A 136 4.02 2.07 2.25
N THR A 137 2.92 1.75 1.58
CA THR A 137 2.15 2.71 0.76
C THR A 137 1.55 3.83 1.61
N VAL A 138 0.97 3.50 2.77
CA VAL A 138 0.46 4.48 3.74
C VAL A 138 1.59 5.34 4.30
N GLY A 139 2.75 4.74 4.58
CA GLY A 139 3.95 5.46 4.98
C GLY A 139 4.37 6.53 3.96
N PHE A 140 4.36 6.22 2.67
CA PHE A 140 4.62 7.19 1.59
C PHE A 140 3.58 8.32 1.55
N LEU A 141 2.29 8.01 1.72
CA LEU A 141 1.26 9.03 1.81
C LEU A 141 1.50 10.00 2.96
N ASN A 142 1.88 9.50 4.14
CA ASN A 142 2.20 10.31 5.30
C ASN A 142 3.41 11.22 5.05
N VAL A 143 4.45 10.71 4.38
CA VAL A 143 5.61 11.52 3.99
C VAL A 143 5.22 12.63 3.02
N ASN A 144 4.41 12.33 2.00
CA ASN A 144 3.92 13.33 1.06
C ASN A 144 3.09 14.44 1.76
N GLN A 145 2.17 14.04 2.65
CA GLN A 145 1.39 15.00 3.45
C GLN A 145 2.28 15.91 4.31
N ASN A 146 3.32 15.34 4.95
CA ASN A 146 4.26 16.12 5.73
C ASN A 146 5.03 17.12 4.87
N ILE A 147 5.40 16.76 3.64
CA ILE A 147 6.05 17.68 2.69
C ILE A 147 5.11 18.82 2.30
N ASP A 148 3.84 18.52 2.02
CA ASP A 148 2.84 19.51 1.65
C ASP A 148 2.52 20.46 2.83
N LEU A 149 2.36 19.93 4.04
CA LEU A 149 2.19 20.73 5.26
C LEU A 149 3.40 21.65 5.50
N LYS A 150 4.61 21.14 5.29
CA LYS A 150 5.83 21.95 5.40
C LYS A 150 5.84 23.09 4.40
N ARG A 151 5.44 22.86 3.13
CA ARG A 151 5.32 23.91 2.11
C ARG A 151 4.31 24.98 2.51
N LEU A 152 3.13 24.55 2.99
CA LEU A 152 2.10 25.48 3.47
C LEU A 152 2.59 26.31 4.66
N THR A 153 3.31 25.69 5.60
CA THR A 153 3.91 26.38 6.75
C THR A 153 4.91 27.42 6.31
N ILE A 154 5.81 27.10 5.37
CA ILE A 154 6.79 28.04 4.82
C ILE A 154 6.08 29.23 4.18
N ILE A 155 5.07 29.00 3.35
CA ILE A 155 4.27 30.06 2.74
C ILE A 155 3.65 30.95 3.82
N SER A 156 2.98 30.36 4.81
CA SER A 156 2.32 31.11 5.90
C SER A 156 3.31 31.98 6.69
N VAL A 157 4.47 31.42 7.04
CA VAL A 157 5.50 32.18 7.78
C VAL A 157 6.10 33.32 6.96
N VAL A 158 6.25 33.15 5.64
CA VAL A 158 6.72 34.22 4.75
C VAL A 158 5.67 35.32 4.61
N PHE A 159 4.40 34.98 4.48
CA PHE A 159 3.31 35.93 4.30
C PHE A 159 2.88 36.60 5.61
N MET A 160 3.13 36.01 6.78
CA MET A 160 2.72 36.59 8.07
C MET A 160 3.26 38.03 8.29
N PRO A 161 4.57 38.32 8.21
CA PRO A 161 5.08 39.68 8.38
C PRO A 161 4.57 40.65 7.29
N VAL A 162 4.40 40.14 6.07
CA VAL A 162 3.84 40.91 4.96
C VAL A 162 2.41 41.37 5.26
N ASN A 163 1.56 40.43 5.78
CA ASN A 163 0.18 40.74 6.17
C ASN A 163 0.11 41.77 7.32
N ILE A 164 1.00 41.65 8.33
CA ILE A 164 1.07 42.62 9.43
C ILE A 164 1.36 44.03 8.90
N ILE A 165 2.36 44.13 8.02
CA ILE A 165 2.74 45.43 7.44
C ILE A 165 1.64 45.98 6.54
N ALA A 166 1.01 45.13 5.73
CA ALA A 166 -0.15 45.52 4.91
C ALA A 166 -1.31 46.02 5.76
N GLY A 167 -1.57 45.37 6.93
CA GLY A 167 -2.57 45.82 7.89
C GLY A 167 -2.25 47.19 8.48
N ILE A 168 -1.01 47.43 8.88
CA ILE A 168 -0.57 48.71 9.39
C ILE A 168 -0.67 49.83 8.29
N GLY A 169 -0.23 49.50 7.06
CA GLY A 169 -0.31 50.41 5.93
C GLY A 169 -1.74 50.75 5.46
N GLY A 170 -2.72 49.88 5.80
CA GLY A 170 -4.14 50.14 5.53
C GLY A 170 -4.82 51.04 6.57
N MET A 171 -4.12 51.40 7.64
CA MET A 171 -4.68 52.31 8.67
C MET A 171 -4.62 53.76 8.21
N SER A 172 -5.60 54.58 8.63
CA SER A 172 -5.69 55.98 8.28
C SER A 172 -4.48 56.81 8.73
N GLU A 173 -3.78 56.40 9.78
CA GLU A 173 -2.56 57.05 10.28
C GLU A 173 -1.42 57.00 9.28
N PHE A 174 -1.25 55.90 8.50
CA PHE A 174 -0.25 55.83 7.43
C PHE A 174 -0.46 56.95 6.36
N SER A 175 -1.73 57.21 6.01
CA SER A 175 -2.10 58.28 5.09
C SER A 175 -1.81 59.66 5.68
N MET A 176 -1.93 59.86 6.98
CA MET A 176 -1.59 61.10 7.66
C MET A 176 -0.07 61.32 7.74
N MET A 177 0.72 60.28 8.01
CA MET A 177 2.19 60.34 8.09
C MET A 177 2.85 60.63 6.71
N THR A 178 2.21 60.27 5.62
CA THR A 178 2.70 60.50 4.26
C THR A 178 2.16 61.77 3.62
N ASN A 179 1.49 62.61 4.40
CA ASN A 179 0.93 63.89 3.93
C ASN A 179 2.06 64.83 3.46
N GLY A 180 2.04 65.21 2.18
CA GLY A 180 3.10 66.02 1.56
C GLY A 180 4.08 65.27 0.65
N ILE A 181 4.02 63.92 0.64
CA ILE A 181 4.79 63.11 -0.30
C ILE A 181 3.86 62.66 -1.45
N PRO A 182 4.35 62.68 -2.74
CA PRO A 182 3.54 62.15 -3.85
C PRO A 182 3.12 60.70 -3.55
N TRP A 183 1.84 60.41 -3.63
CA TRP A 183 1.28 59.12 -3.26
C TRP A 183 1.92 57.92 -4.01
N GLN A 184 2.35 58.14 -5.25
CA GLN A 184 3.05 57.14 -6.05
C GLN A 184 4.39 56.73 -5.41
N LEU A 185 5.16 57.72 -4.85
CA LEU A 185 6.43 57.46 -4.17
C LEU A 185 6.21 56.72 -2.84
N ALA A 186 5.23 57.17 -2.03
CA ALA A 186 4.93 56.53 -0.75
C ALA A 186 4.49 55.08 -0.95
N TYR A 187 3.63 54.83 -1.91
CA TYR A 187 3.13 53.49 -2.22
C TYR A 187 4.23 52.61 -2.83
N GLY A 188 5.06 53.12 -3.68
CA GLY A 188 6.21 52.40 -4.26
C GLY A 188 7.23 51.96 -3.21
N CYS A 189 7.59 52.87 -2.29
CA CYS A 189 8.47 52.53 -1.16
C CYS A 189 7.85 51.48 -0.21
N PHE A 190 6.55 51.58 0.02
CA PHE A 190 5.83 50.62 0.87
C PHE A 190 5.84 49.23 0.26
N ILE A 191 5.51 49.06 -1.03
CA ILE A 191 5.56 47.80 -1.74
C ILE A 191 6.98 47.23 -1.77
N LEU A 192 7.99 48.08 -2.02
CA LEU A 192 9.39 47.66 -2.04
C LEU A 192 9.81 47.12 -0.66
N ALA A 193 9.43 47.78 0.42
CA ALA A 193 9.70 47.33 1.78
C ALA A 193 9.03 45.97 2.07
N MET A 194 7.78 45.73 1.66
CA MET A 194 7.09 44.46 1.81
C MET A 194 7.81 43.35 1.05
N VAL A 195 8.25 43.56 -0.17
CA VAL A 195 9.00 42.56 -0.96
C VAL A 195 10.34 42.23 -0.29
N ILE A 196 11.09 43.26 0.19
CA ILE A 196 12.36 43.04 0.88
C ILE A 196 12.16 42.20 2.13
N ILE A 197 11.15 42.46 2.97
CA ILE A 197 10.86 41.73 4.17
C ILE A 197 10.46 40.29 3.85
N GLY A 198 9.63 40.07 2.83
CA GLY A 198 9.27 38.74 2.36
C GLY A 198 10.49 37.92 1.92
N VAL A 199 11.39 38.52 1.17
CA VAL A 199 12.64 37.89 0.71
C VAL A 199 13.57 37.59 1.87
N ILE A 200 13.76 38.51 2.82
CA ILE A 200 14.59 38.31 4.01
C ILE A 200 14.03 37.14 4.85
N THR A 201 12.72 37.09 5.07
CA THR A 201 12.07 36.02 5.82
C THR A 201 12.25 34.68 5.11
N PHE A 202 12.10 34.64 3.80
CA PHE A 202 12.30 33.40 3.01
C PHE A 202 13.76 32.90 3.09
N ILE A 203 14.74 33.78 2.92
CA ILE A 203 16.16 33.46 3.02
C ILE A 203 16.51 32.99 4.44
N GLY A 204 16.00 33.67 5.47
CA GLY A 204 16.20 33.32 6.87
C GLY A 204 15.70 31.92 7.18
N LEU A 205 14.47 31.56 6.73
CA LEU A 205 13.90 30.24 6.86
C LEU A 205 14.75 29.16 6.17
N ARG A 206 15.15 29.41 4.94
CA ARG A 206 15.97 28.47 4.16
C ARG A 206 17.34 28.23 4.81
N THR A 207 17.95 29.26 5.34
CA THR A 207 19.25 29.16 6.04
C THR A 207 19.11 28.37 7.36
N PHE A 208 18.03 28.62 8.08
CA PHE A 208 17.73 27.90 9.33
C PHE A 208 17.50 26.42 9.08
N GLU A 209 16.77 26.09 8.02
CA GLU A 209 16.53 24.69 7.61
C GLU A 209 17.83 23.97 7.24
N ASN A 210 18.68 24.60 6.44
CA ASN A 210 19.95 24.02 6.04
C ASN A 210 20.86 23.73 7.25
N LYS A 211 20.94 24.67 8.20
CA LYS A 211 21.70 24.47 9.45
C LYS A 211 21.14 23.34 10.33
N ARG A 212 19.83 23.13 10.34
CA ARG A 212 19.20 22.03 11.08
C ARG A 212 19.55 20.68 10.46
N ILE A 213 19.55 20.58 9.13
CA ILE A 213 19.94 19.35 8.42
C ILE A 213 21.41 19.03 8.63
N GLU A 214 22.29 20.04 8.62
CA GLU A 214 23.74 19.85 8.91
C GLU A 214 23.99 19.34 10.33
N ARG A 215 23.26 19.87 11.32
CA ARG A 215 23.37 19.39 12.72
C ARG A 215 22.95 17.93 12.85
N LEU A 216 21.84 17.53 12.28
CA LEU A 216 21.36 16.13 12.29
C LEU A 216 22.33 15.20 11.56
N ARG A 217 23.02 15.69 10.53
CA ARG A 217 24.02 14.92 9.79
C ARG A 217 25.31 14.73 10.58
N SER A 218 25.69 15.75 11.38
CA SER A 218 26.87 15.65 12.25
C SER A 218 26.63 14.71 13.44
N GLU A 219 25.44 14.72 14.05
CA GLU A 219 25.08 13.79 15.13
C GLU A 219 25.11 12.33 14.67
N ASN A 220 24.56 12.01 13.50
CA ASN A 220 24.61 10.66 12.93
C ASN A 220 26.02 10.20 12.48
N SER A 221 26.99 11.10 12.41
CA SER A 221 28.37 10.77 12.07
C SER A 221 29.24 10.40 13.32
N PHE A 222 28.76 10.68 14.52
CA PHE A 222 29.44 10.33 15.78
C PHE A 222 28.98 8.96 16.33
N ASP A 223 27.91 8.37 15.82
CA ASP A 223 27.39 7.07 16.25
C ASP A 223 27.84 5.88 15.34
N LYS A 224 28.85 6.08 14.51
CA LYS A 224 29.55 5.04 13.75
C LYS A 224 30.98 4.93 14.17
#